data_3f3c59750daccf5166cb619f00ce670c
#
_entry.id   3f3c59750daccf5166cb619f00ce670c
#
_cell.length_a   1.000
_cell.length_b   1.000
_cell.length_c   1.000
_cell.angle_alpha   90.00
_cell.angle_beta   90.00
_cell.angle_gamma   90.00
#
_symmetry.space_group_name_H-M   'P 1'
#
loop_
_entity.id
_entity.type
_entity.pdbx_description
1 polymer ?
#
loop_
_entity_poly.entity_id
_entity_poly.type
_entity_poly.pdbx_seq_one_letter_code
_entity_poly.pdbx_strand_id
1 'polypeptide(L)'
;MTSLPAPLRWLYSLEWRRGFFDWARSDGVTWVYIFKVLAAAFLTLWLAMRLELPQPRTAMITVFIVMQPQSGQVFAKSFYRFLGTLAGSAVMVALIALFAQNTELFLGSLAIWVGICSAGAARYRNFRAYGFVLAGYTAAMVGLPALAHPEGAFMAAVWRVLEISLGILCSTLVSAAILPQTASAAMRNALYQRFGVFALFVTDGLRGRSQRDSFESSNVRFIAEAVGLEGLRSVTVFEDPHMRRRNGRLSRLNSEFMGITTRFNALHQLLERLRSSGADHVVAAIKPGLQDLAELLDGFSGRALTSPDAARLATALAAYKAELPARVRSLRTAFQESGPSDAEQLDFHTAYELLYRFVDEMHSYAQTHASLADHSHERERWDEPYTPQTCLLYTSDAADDLLCV
;
A
#
# COMPACT_ATOMS: atom_id res chain seq x y z
N MET A 1 4.84 -58.30 -1.81
CA MET A 1 5.14 -56.87 -1.88
C MET A 1 6.18 -56.65 -2.96
N THR A 2 5.74 -56.37 -4.15
CA THR A 2 6.53 -56.26 -5.37
C THR A 2 7.40 -55.02 -5.34
N SER A 3 8.71 -55.22 -5.54
CA SER A 3 9.74 -54.18 -5.59
C SER A 3 9.52 -53.25 -6.78
N LEU A 4 9.09 -52.02 -6.51
CA LEU A 4 9.07 -50.94 -7.49
C LEU A 4 10.50 -50.65 -8.01
N PRO A 5 10.69 -50.42 -9.32
CA PRO A 5 12.00 -50.16 -9.92
C PRO A 5 12.63 -48.87 -9.36
N ALA A 6 13.94 -48.85 -9.21
CA ALA A 6 14.75 -47.79 -8.58
C ALA A 6 14.42 -46.36 -8.99
N PRO A 7 14.03 -46.00 -10.24
CA PRO A 7 13.67 -44.63 -10.61
C PRO A 7 12.37 -44.14 -10.00
N LEU A 8 11.47 -44.99 -9.52
CA LEU A 8 10.20 -44.59 -8.90
C LEU A 8 10.31 -44.37 -7.38
N ARG A 9 11.35 -44.91 -6.72
CA ARG A 9 11.61 -44.64 -5.28
C ARG A 9 11.96 -43.19 -5.00
N TRP A 10 12.57 -42.50 -5.95
CA TRP A 10 12.91 -41.11 -5.84
C TRP A 10 11.68 -40.17 -5.81
N LEU A 11 10.59 -40.56 -6.51
CA LEU A 11 9.31 -39.82 -6.48
C LEU A 11 8.56 -39.92 -5.13
N TYR A 12 8.92 -40.87 -4.27
CA TYR A 12 8.31 -41.09 -2.96
C TYR A 12 9.15 -40.55 -1.78
N SER A 13 10.30 -39.95 -2.02
CA SER A 13 11.11 -39.37 -0.93
C SER A 13 10.38 -38.18 -0.27
N LEU A 14 10.38 -38.15 1.06
CA LEU A 14 9.77 -37.09 1.87
C LEU A 14 10.29 -35.69 1.47
N GLU A 15 11.50 -35.61 0.96
CA GLU A 15 12.17 -34.38 0.53
C GLU A 15 11.53 -33.78 -0.74
N TRP A 16 11.12 -34.63 -1.70
CA TRP A 16 10.40 -34.17 -2.89
C TRP A 16 9.01 -33.61 -2.55
N ARG A 17 8.31 -34.27 -1.64
CA ARG A 17 7.02 -33.77 -1.17
C ARG A 17 7.15 -32.41 -0.46
N ARG A 18 8.16 -32.25 0.41
CA ARG A 18 8.45 -30.98 1.05
C ARG A 18 8.84 -29.92 0.01
N GLY A 19 9.78 -30.20 -0.86
CA GLY A 19 10.20 -29.29 -1.93
C GLY A 19 9.05 -28.91 -2.88
N PHE A 20 8.16 -29.86 -3.22
CA PHE A 20 6.96 -29.58 -4.03
C PHE A 20 5.95 -28.72 -3.26
N PHE A 21 5.74 -28.98 -1.98
CA PHE A 21 4.83 -28.15 -1.17
C PHE A 21 5.39 -26.74 -0.92
N ASP A 22 6.70 -26.61 -0.76
CA ASP A 22 7.37 -25.33 -0.62
C ASP A 22 7.34 -24.54 -1.93
N TRP A 23 7.63 -25.22 -3.06
CA TRP A 23 7.47 -24.63 -4.39
C TRP A 23 6.00 -24.28 -4.68
N ALA A 24 5.04 -25.16 -4.37
CA ALA A 24 3.63 -24.89 -4.58
C ALA A 24 3.12 -23.72 -3.72
N ARG A 25 3.74 -23.47 -2.56
CA ARG A 25 3.41 -22.33 -1.69
C ARG A 25 4.04 -21.02 -2.17
N SER A 26 5.23 -21.04 -2.72
CA SER A 26 5.95 -19.86 -3.19
C SER A 26 5.60 -19.54 -4.65
N ASP A 27 5.84 -20.48 -5.55
CA ASP A 27 5.71 -20.26 -6.99
C ASP A 27 4.35 -20.71 -7.55
N GLY A 28 3.66 -21.61 -6.87
CA GLY A 28 2.34 -22.11 -7.29
C GLY A 28 1.29 -21.00 -7.41
N VAL A 29 1.34 -20.00 -6.55
CA VAL A 29 0.48 -18.80 -6.62
C VAL A 29 0.71 -18.04 -7.93
N THR A 30 1.97 -17.91 -8.35
CA THR A 30 2.36 -17.27 -9.61
C THR A 30 1.86 -18.05 -10.82
N TRP A 31 1.97 -19.40 -10.80
CA TRP A 31 1.45 -20.25 -11.88
C TRP A 31 -0.06 -20.21 -12.00
N VAL A 32 -0.78 -20.18 -10.87
CA VAL A 32 -2.23 -19.99 -10.85
C VAL A 32 -2.60 -18.64 -11.46
N TYR A 33 -1.85 -17.58 -11.17
CA TYR A 33 -2.06 -16.28 -11.77
C TYR A 33 -1.85 -16.31 -13.29
N ILE A 34 -0.74 -16.91 -13.77
CA ILE A 34 -0.46 -17.07 -15.21
C ILE A 34 -1.60 -17.81 -15.89
N PHE A 35 -2.04 -18.93 -15.30
CA PHE A 35 -3.16 -19.72 -15.83
C PHE A 35 -4.45 -18.87 -15.94
N LYS A 36 -4.78 -18.09 -14.92
CA LYS A 36 -5.95 -17.17 -14.96
C LYS A 36 -5.84 -16.17 -16.10
N VAL A 37 -4.67 -15.56 -16.27
CA VAL A 37 -4.43 -14.58 -17.33
C VAL A 37 -4.63 -15.21 -18.71
N LEU A 38 -4.03 -16.39 -18.94
CA LEU A 38 -4.17 -17.09 -20.21
C LEU A 38 -5.61 -17.55 -20.45
N ALA A 39 -6.28 -18.11 -19.45
CA ALA A 39 -7.69 -18.53 -19.57
C ALA A 39 -8.61 -17.34 -19.91
N ALA A 40 -8.41 -16.19 -19.23
CA ALA A 40 -9.17 -14.98 -19.54
C ALA A 40 -8.87 -14.43 -20.95
N ALA A 41 -7.59 -14.45 -21.37
CA ALA A 41 -7.18 -13.97 -22.68
C ALA A 41 -7.76 -14.84 -23.81
N PHE A 42 -7.67 -16.18 -23.71
CA PHE A 42 -8.24 -17.09 -24.70
C PHE A 42 -9.77 -17.03 -24.72
N LEU A 43 -10.43 -16.95 -23.57
CA LEU A 43 -11.88 -16.78 -23.50
C LEU A 43 -12.31 -15.48 -24.18
N THR A 44 -11.61 -14.40 -23.92
CA THR A 44 -11.88 -13.09 -24.52
C THR A 44 -11.69 -13.11 -26.03
N LEU A 45 -10.58 -13.71 -26.49
CA LEU A 45 -10.28 -13.83 -27.92
C LEU A 45 -11.35 -14.67 -28.63
N TRP A 46 -11.74 -15.81 -28.04
CA TRP A 46 -12.77 -16.67 -28.60
C TRP A 46 -14.13 -15.96 -28.70
N LEU A 47 -14.55 -15.26 -27.62
CA LEU A 47 -15.79 -14.49 -27.61
C LEU A 47 -15.74 -13.33 -28.62
N ALA A 48 -14.61 -12.60 -28.70
CA ALA A 48 -14.46 -11.49 -29.63
C ALA A 48 -14.57 -11.94 -31.09
N MET A 49 -14.00 -13.11 -31.42
CA MET A 49 -14.14 -13.71 -32.73
C MET A 49 -15.57 -14.22 -32.99
N ARG A 50 -16.25 -14.79 -31.98
CA ARG A 50 -17.66 -15.23 -32.13
C ARG A 50 -18.64 -14.08 -32.27
N LEU A 51 -18.33 -12.91 -31.69
CA LEU A 51 -19.13 -11.68 -31.81
C LEU A 51 -18.73 -10.84 -33.04
N GLU A 52 -17.80 -11.34 -33.85
CA GLU A 52 -17.32 -10.65 -35.07
C GLU A 52 -16.83 -9.22 -34.80
N LEU A 53 -16.17 -9.00 -33.65
CA LEU A 53 -15.62 -7.68 -33.31
C LEU A 53 -14.50 -7.30 -34.29
N PRO A 54 -14.41 -6.04 -34.73
CA PRO A 54 -13.44 -5.59 -35.74
C PRO A 54 -11.98 -5.80 -35.32
N GLN A 55 -11.68 -5.68 -34.02
CA GLN A 55 -10.31 -5.81 -33.48
C GLN A 55 -10.26 -6.75 -32.25
N PRO A 56 -10.38 -8.10 -32.41
CA PRO A 56 -10.35 -9.06 -31.31
C PRO A 56 -9.09 -8.96 -30.47
N ARG A 57 -7.95 -8.58 -31.06
CA ARG A 57 -6.67 -8.34 -30.38
C ARG A 57 -6.77 -7.26 -29.30
N THR A 58 -7.56 -6.22 -29.51
CA THR A 58 -7.75 -5.14 -28.54
C THR A 58 -8.44 -5.63 -27.28
N ALA A 59 -9.45 -6.48 -27.41
CA ALA A 59 -10.12 -7.10 -26.30
C ALA A 59 -9.16 -8.01 -25.51
N MET A 60 -8.34 -8.83 -26.19
CA MET A 60 -7.34 -9.70 -25.57
C MET A 60 -6.24 -8.91 -24.86
N ILE A 61 -5.69 -7.85 -25.48
CA ILE A 61 -4.68 -6.98 -24.85
C ILE A 61 -5.24 -6.32 -23.59
N THR A 62 -6.54 -6.00 -23.58
CA THR A 62 -7.20 -5.45 -22.39
C THR A 62 -7.11 -6.39 -21.20
N VAL A 63 -7.21 -7.72 -21.40
CA VAL A 63 -7.04 -8.72 -20.35
C VAL A 63 -5.66 -8.62 -19.72
N PHE A 64 -4.59 -8.64 -20.52
CA PHE A 64 -3.21 -8.54 -20.01
C PHE A 64 -2.95 -7.26 -19.21
N ILE A 65 -3.59 -6.15 -19.62
CA ILE A 65 -3.44 -4.88 -18.92
C ILE A 65 -4.22 -4.86 -17.60
N VAL A 66 -5.44 -5.44 -17.57
CA VAL A 66 -6.35 -5.35 -16.43
C VAL A 66 -6.06 -6.41 -15.37
N MET A 67 -5.64 -7.61 -15.80
CA MET A 67 -5.40 -8.70 -14.86
C MET A 67 -4.32 -8.34 -13.82
N GLN A 68 -4.63 -8.63 -12.59
CA GLN A 68 -3.78 -8.42 -11.42
C GLN A 68 -3.88 -9.66 -10.51
N PRO A 69 -2.90 -9.93 -9.64
CA PRO A 69 -2.94 -11.07 -8.72
C PRO A 69 -4.16 -11.05 -7.81
N GLN A 70 -4.58 -9.87 -7.37
CA GLN A 70 -5.70 -9.68 -6.45
C GLN A 70 -6.95 -9.26 -7.21
N SER A 71 -8.08 -9.90 -6.92
CA SER A 71 -9.36 -9.64 -7.60
C SER A 71 -9.85 -8.20 -7.46
N GLY A 72 -9.69 -7.57 -6.29
CA GLY A 72 -10.07 -6.18 -6.10
C GLY A 72 -9.27 -5.19 -6.94
N GLN A 73 -7.99 -5.49 -7.18
CA GLN A 73 -7.18 -4.69 -8.11
C GLN A 73 -7.69 -4.82 -9.54
N VAL A 74 -8.14 -6.02 -9.94
CA VAL A 74 -8.77 -6.23 -11.25
C VAL A 74 -10.04 -5.38 -11.37
N PHE A 75 -10.92 -5.41 -10.35
CA PHE A 75 -12.16 -4.62 -10.34
C PHE A 75 -11.88 -3.11 -10.38
N ALA A 76 -10.99 -2.61 -9.53
CA ALA A 76 -10.65 -1.20 -9.49
C ALA A 76 -10.06 -0.71 -10.82
N LYS A 77 -9.08 -1.45 -11.35
CA LYS A 77 -8.43 -1.11 -12.62
C LYS A 77 -9.39 -1.19 -13.80
N SER A 78 -10.28 -2.19 -13.81
CA SER A 78 -11.36 -2.35 -14.78
C SER A 78 -12.31 -1.17 -14.80
N PHE A 79 -12.76 -0.73 -13.63
CA PHE A 79 -13.67 0.40 -13.48
C PHE A 79 -13.06 1.68 -14.06
N TYR A 80 -11.85 2.02 -13.67
CA TYR A 80 -11.18 3.23 -14.18
C TYR A 80 -10.80 3.10 -15.66
N ARG A 81 -10.51 1.88 -16.14
CA ARG A 81 -10.29 1.63 -17.56
C ARG A 81 -11.54 1.88 -18.37
N PHE A 82 -12.66 1.34 -17.94
CA PHE A 82 -13.96 1.56 -18.61
C PHE A 82 -14.32 3.06 -18.66
N LEU A 83 -14.25 3.72 -17.50
CA LEU A 83 -14.60 5.14 -17.38
C LEU A 83 -13.68 6.03 -18.21
N GLY A 84 -12.37 5.79 -18.18
CA GLY A 84 -11.38 6.54 -18.98
C GLY A 84 -11.59 6.34 -20.49
N THR A 85 -11.87 5.10 -20.92
CA THR A 85 -12.18 4.82 -22.33
C THR A 85 -13.46 5.50 -22.77
N LEU A 86 -14.51 5.44 -21.96
CA LEU A 86 -15.79 6.07 -22.26
C LEU A 86 -15.64 7.60 -22.39
N ALA A 87 -14.97 8.24 -21.42
CA ALA A 87 -14.71 9.68 -21.45
C ALA A 87 -13.85 10.08 -22.64
N GLY A 88 -12.75 9.37 -22.92
CA GLY A 88 -11.88 9.65 -24.07
C GLY A 88 -12.59 9.47 -25.40
N SER A 89 -13.42 8.42 -25.54
CA SER A 89 -14.21 8.18 -26.73
C SER A 89 -15.29 9.26 -26.94
N ALA A 90 -15.98 9.66 -25.88
CA ALA A 90 -17.01 10.71 -25.95
C ALA A 90 -16.43 12.06 -26.36
N VAL A 91 -15.32 12.46 -25.74
CA VAL A 91 -14.63 13.72 -26.08
C VAL A 91 -14.12 13.68 -27.50
N MET A 92 -13.54 12.55 -27.92
CA MET A 92 -13.05 12.41 -29.30
C MET A 92 -14.18 12.57 -30.33
N VAL A 93 -15.33 11.92 -30.14
CA VAL A 93 -16.50 12.07 -31.02
C VAL A 93 -16.95 13.54 -31.05
N ALA A 94 -16.99 14.22 -29.90
CA ALA A 94 -17.35 15.63 -29.85
C ALA A 94 -16.34 16.53 -30.58
N LEU A 95 -15.03 16.27 -30.44
CA LEU A 95 -14.00 17.04 -31.15
C LEU A 95 -14.06 16.85 -32.64
N ILE A 96 -14.33 15.64 -33.14
CA ILE A 96 -14.51 15.40 -34.57
C ILE A 96 -15.80 16.07 -35.07
N ALA A 97 -16.89 15.98 -34.34
CA ALA A 97 -18.14 16.63 -34.73
C ALA A 97 -18.01 18.15 -34.84
N LEU A 98 -17.16 18.77 -34.00
CA LEU A 98 -16.96 20.22 -33.99
C LEU A 98 -15.89 20.70 -34.98
N PHE A 99 -14.82 19.94 -35.19
CA PHE A 99 -13.60 20.40 -35.85
C PHE A 99 -13.12 19.50 -36.98
N ALA A 100 -13.96 18.58 -37.53
CA ALA A 100 -13.55 17.65 -38.57
C ALA A 100 -12.96 18.34 -39.82
N GLN A 101 -13.43 19.57 -40.14
CA GLN A 101 -12.98 20.34 -41.29
C GLN A 101 -11.73 21.19 -41.04
N ASN A 102 -11.30 21.32 -39.76
CA ASN A 102 -10.21 22.20 -39.33
C ASN A 102 -9.18 21.41 -38.51
N THR A 103 -8.21 20.81 -39.20
CA THR A 103 -7.19 19.96 -38.59
C THR A 103 -6.41 20.65 -37.47
N GLU A 104 -6.10 21.95 -37.66
CA GLU A 104 -5.34 22.73 -36.66
C GLU A 104 -6.15 22.90 -35.36
N LEU A 105 -7.43 23.25 -35.46
CA LEU A 105 -8.32 23.39 -34.31
C LEU A 105 -8.57 22.04 -33.64
N PHE A 106 -8.69 20.97 -34.40
CA PHE A 106 -8.82 19.63 -33.85
C PHE A 106 -7.56 19.24 -33.04
N LEU A 107 -6.37 19.40 -33.64
CA LEU A 107 -5.11 19.07 -32.95
C LEU A 107 -4.87 19.93 -31.71
N GLY A 108 -5.18 21.24 -31.80
CA GLY A 108 -5.08 22.14 -30.65
C GLY A 108 -6.03 21.74 -29.51
N SER A 109 -7.29 21.42 -29.84
CA SER A 109 -8.27 20.97 -28.83
C SER A 109 -7.91 19.59 -28.23
N LEU A 110 -7.38 18.68 -29.04
CA LEU A 110 -6.88 17.38 -28.59
C LEU A 110 -5.69 17.56 -27.65
N ALA A 111 -4.76 18.47 -27.98
CA ALA A 111 -3.61 18.77 -27.10
C ALA A 111 -4.04 19.33 -25.75
N ILE A 112 -5.05 20.23 -25.73
CA ILE A 112 -5.63 20.75 -24.48
C ILE A 112 -6.27 19.60 -23.69
N TRP A 113 -7.04 18.71 -24.31
CA TRP A 113 -7.62 17.56 -23.63
C TRP A 113 -6.56 16.62 -23.03
N VAL A 114 -5.51 16.30 -23.79
CA VAL A 114 -4.39 15.47 -23.29
C VAL A 114 -3.67 16.20 -22.16
N GLY A 115 -3.50 17.52 -22.23
CA GLY A 115 -2.95 18.33 -21.15
C GLY A 115 -3.77 18.25 -19.86
N ILE A 116 -5.10 18.37 -19.96
CA ILE A 116 -6.02 18.21 -18.80
C ILE A 116 -5.90 16.80 -18.22
N CYS A 117 -5.88 15.76 -19.08
CA CYS A 117 -5.71 14.39 -18.64
C CYS A 117 -4.35 14.14 -17.97
N SER A 118 -3.28 14.72 -18.48
CA SER A 118 -1.94 14.63 -17.89
C SER A 118 -1.86 15.33 -16.53
N ALA A 119 -2.47 16.51 -16.39
CA ALA A 119 -2.58 17.21 -15.12
C ALA A 119 -3.41 16.41 -14.10
N GLY A 120 -4.52 15.79 -14.54
CA GLY A 120 -5.31 14.90 -13.72
C GLY A 120 -4.51 13.65 -13.26
N ALA A 121 -3.74 13.06 -14.16
CA ALA A 121 -2.88 11.93 -13.85
C ALA A 121 -1.79 12.27 -12.85
N ALA A 122 -1.20 13.46 -12.94
CA ALA A 122 -0.20 13.95 -11.99
C ALA A 122 -0.82 14.27 -10.61
N ARG A 123 -2.08 14.78 -10.58
CA ARG A 123 -2.77 15.16 -9.34
C ARG A 123 -3.26 13.98 -8.52
N TYR A 124 -3.67 12.89 -9.19
CA TYR A 124 -4.24 11.72 -8.53
C TYR A 124 -3.23 10.58 -8.50
N ARG A 125 -3.32 9.76 -7.45
CA ARG A 125 -2.53 8.53 -7.29
C ARG A 125 -3.38 7.29 -7.59
N ASN A 126 -2.75 6.14 -7.73
CA ASN A 126 -3.39 4.84 -7.93
C ASN A 126 -4.17 4.74 -9.26
N PHE A 127 -5.24 3.94 -9.28
CA PHE A 127 -6.03 3.68 -10.49
C PHE A 127 -6.83 4.89 -11.00
N ARG A 128 -6.97 5.97 -10.21
CA ARG A 128 -7.55 7.23 -10.69
C ARG A 128 -6.65 7.89 -11.73
N ALA A 129 -5.35 7.97 -11.45
CA ALA A 129 -4.36 8.48 -12.41
C ALA A 129 -4.41 7.69 -13.72
N TYR A 130 -4.49 6.35 -13.63
CA TYR A 130 -4.62 5.48 -14.79
C TYR A 130 -5.87 5.79 -15.65
N GLY A 131 -7.01 6.11 -15.03
CA GLY A 131 -8.23 6.52 -15.72
C GLY A 131 -8.02 7.79 -16.56
N PHE A 132 -7.34 8.80 -16.03
CA PHE A 132 -7.00 10.03 -16.75
C PHE A 132 -6.05 9.79 -17.91
N VAL A 133 -4.96 9.04 -17.70
CA VAL A 133 -4.03 8.66 -18.78
C VAL A 133 -4.78 7.97 -19.91
N LEU A 134 -5.70 7.09 -19.58
CA LEU A 134 -6.46 6.33 -20.56
C LEU A 134 -7.45 7.20 -21.33
N ALA A 135 -8.06 8.21 -20.70
CA ALA A 135 -8.96 9.14 -21.36
C ALA A 135 -8.21 9.98 -22.40
N GLY A 136 -7.01 10.47 -22.10
CA GLY A 136 -6.16 11.17 -23.05
C GLY A 136 -5.67 10.27 -24.19
N TYR A 137 -5.14 9.10 -23.85
CA TYR A 137 -4.65 8.10 -24.80
C TYR A 137 -5.76 7.61 -25.76
N THR A 138 -6.96 7.32 -25.23
CA THR A 138 -8.09 6.84 -26.06
C THR A 138 -8.53 7.90 -27.03
N ALA A 139 -8.66 9.17 -26.62
CA ALA A 139 -9.02 10.27 -27.49
C ALA A 139 -8.03 10.42 -28.66
N ALA A 140 -6.73 10.38 -28.39
CA ALA A 140 -5.69 10.46 -29.41
C ALA A 140 -5.69 9.25 -30.34
N MET A 141 -5.79 8.03 -29.81
CA MET A 141 -5.71 6.79 -30.58
C MET A 141 -6.89 6.58 -31.52
N VAL A 142 -8.08 7.02 -31.13
CA VAL A 142 -9.28 6.93 -31.97
C VAL A 142 -9.41 8.18 -32.88
N GLY A 143 -9.03 9.36 -32.37
CA GLY A 143 -9.19 10.63 -33.06
C GLY A 143 -8.26 10.83 -34.23
N LEU A 144 -6.97 10.50 -34.11
CA LEU A 144 -6.00 10.73 -35.18
C LEU A 144 -6.32 9.94 -36.46
N PRO A 145 -6.65 8.62 -36.40
CA PRO A 145 -7.08 7.88 -37.60
C PRO A 145 -8.42 8.38 -38.15
N ALA A 146 -9.33 8.85 -37.31
CA ALA A 146 -10.65 9.30 -37.67
C ALA A 146 -10.64 10.66 -38.45
N LEU A 147 -9.54 11.42 -38.43
CA LEU A 147 -9.38 12.61 -39.25
C LEU A 147 -9.43 12.30 -40.75
N ALA A 148 -8.94 11.11 -41.15
CA ALA A 148 -9.00 10.68 -42.57
C ALA A 148 -10.41 10.27 -43.01
N HIS A 149 -11.24 9.75 -42.08
CA HIS A 149 -12.58 9.23 -42.31
C HIS A 149 -13.52 9.62 -41.16
N PRO A 150 -13.96 10.91 -41.09
CA PRO A 150 -14.77 11.41 -39.99
C PRO A 150 -16.11 10.72 -39.80
N GLU A 151 -16.72 10.25 -40.91
CA GLU A 151 -17.99 9.51 -40.93
C GLU A 151 -17.92 8.18 -40.14
N GLY A 152 -16.74 7.56 -40.03
CA GLY A 152 -16.53 6.32 -39.28
C GLY A 152 -16.20 6.52 -37.82
N ALA A 153 -15.94 7.73 -37.35
CA ALA A 153 -15.42 8.04 -36.03
C ALA A 153 -16.33 7.56 -34.90
N PHE A 154 -17.63 7.76 -35.00
CA PHE A 154 -18.59 7.31 -34.00
C PHE A 154 -18.58 5.78 -33.84
N MET A 155 -18.64 5.05 -34.98
CA MET A 155 -18.59 3.58 -34.91
C MET A 155 -17.27 3.05 -34.40
N ALA A 156 -16.14 3.70 -34.75
CA ALA A 156 -14.83 3.35 -34.19
C ALA A 156 -14.79 3.53 -32.69
N ALA A 157 -15.39 4.59 -32.16
CA ALA A 157 -15.52 4.82 -30.71
C ALA A 157 -16.39 3.75 -30.02
N VAL A 158 -17.54 3.41 -30.63
CA VAL A 158 -18.44 2.36 -30.11
C VAL A 158 -17.73 1.00 -30.09
N TRP A 159 -17.10 0.59 -31.17
CA TRP A 159 -16.34 -0.66 -31.23
C TRP A 159 -15.23 -0.69 -30.19
N ARG A 160 -14.51 0.41 -29.99
CA ARG A 160 -13.47 0.52 -28.98
C ARG A 160 -14.00 0.27 -27.56
N VAL A 161 -15.14 0.87 -27.22
CA VAL A 161 -15.79 0.67 -25.92
C VAL A 161 -16.24 -0.78 -25.74
N LEU A 162 -16.84 -1.39 -26.78
CA LEU A 162 -17.30 -2.78 -26.72
C LEU A 162 -16.16 -3.78 -26.56
N GLU A 163 -15.07 -3.62 -27.32
CA GLU A 163 -13.89 -4.49 -27.23
C GLU A 163 -13.24 -4.45 -25.84
N ILE A 164 -13.07 -3.24 -25.30
CA ILE A 164 -12.51 -3.05 -23.97
C ILE A 164 -13.47 -3.60 -22.91
N SER A 165 -14.78 -3.38 -23.04
CA SER A 165 -15.79 -3.90 -22.13
C SER A 165 -15.80 -5.43 -22.10
N LEU A 166 -15.67 -6.09 -23.24
CA LEU A 166 -15.58 -7.54 -23.34
C LEU A 166 -14.33 -8.06 -22.60
N GLY A 167 -13.16 -7.44 -22.84
CA GLY A 167 -11.93 -7.80 -22.12
C GLY A 167 -12.04 -7.63 -20.60
N ILE A 168 -12.69 -6.54 -20.18
CA ILE A 168 -12.97 -6.28 -18.76
C ILE A 168 -13.89 -7.35 -18.17
N LEU A 169 -15.00 -7.67 -18.84
CA LEU A 169 -15.97 -8.67 -18.37
C LEU A 169 -15.33 -10.05 -18.21
N CYS A 170 -14.58 -10.51 -19.22
CA CYS A 170 -13.88 -11.79 -19.14
C CYS A 170 -12.83 -11.79 -18.03
N SER A 171 -12.04 -10.73 -17.87
CA SER A 171 -11.03 -10.61 -16.81
C SER A 171 -11.66 -10.66 -15.43
N THR A 172 -12.73 -9.91 -15.20
CA THR A 172 -13.41 -9.84 -13.92
C THR A 172 -14.08 -11.17 -13.58
N LEU A 173 -14.73 -11.81 -14.56
CA LEU A 173 -15.37 -13.12 -14.38
C LEU A 173 -14.35 -14.19 -14.02
N VAL A 174 -13.27 -14.31 -14.78
CA VAL A 174 -12.22 -15.31 -14.52
C VAL A 174 -11.52 -15.04 -13.19
N SER A 175 -11.23 -13.77 -12.87
CA SER A 175 -10.61 -13.41 -11.59
C SER A 175 -11.50 -13.72 -10.38
N ALA A 176 -12.82 -13.60 -10.53
CA ALA A 176 -13.76 -13.92 -9.46
C ALA A 176 -14.05 -15.41 -9.33
N ALA A 177 -14.06 -16.15 -10.46
CA ALA A 177 -14.44 -17.57 -10.48
C ALA A 177 -13.29 -18.51 -10.12
N ILE A 178 -12.06 -18.20 -10.52
CA ILE A 178 -10.91 -19.08 -10.31
C ILE A 178 -10.11 -18.59 -9.09
N LEU A 179 -10.17 -19.33 -7.96
CA LEU A 179 -9.37 -19.11 -6.73
C LEU A 179 -9.19 -17.61 -6.40
N PRO A 180 -10.24 -16.87 -6.04
CA PRO A 180 -10.16 -15.44 -5.82
C PRO A 180 -9.20 -15.12 -4.66
N GLN A 181 -8.17 -14.35 -4.94
CA GLN A 181 -7.29 -13.78 -3.92
C GLN A 181 -7.80 -12.37 -3.58
N THR A 182 -8.42 -12.23 -2.41
CA THR A 182 -8.99 -10.95 -2.02
C THR A 182 -7.91 -10.02 -1.47
N ALA A 183 -7.91 -8.76 -1.90
CA ALA A 183 -7.06 -7.72 -1.35
C ALA A 183 -7.34 -7.51 0.14
N SER A 184 -8.57 -7.73 0.58
CA SER A 184 -8.99 -7.68 1.97
C SER A 184 -8.29 -8.70 2.86
N ALA A 185 -8.10 -9.94 2.37
CA ALA A 185 -7.36 -10.97 3.11
C ALA A 185 -5.86 -10.65 3.17
N ALA A 186 -5.28 -10.22 2.04
CA ALA A 186 -3.88 -9.81 1.96
C ALA A 186 -3.61 -8.63 2.90
N MET A 187 -4.46 -7.61 2.89
CA MET A 187 -4.34 -6.45 3.76
C MET A 187 -4.43 -6.83 5.25
N ARG A 188 -5.40 -7.66 5.62
CA ARG A 188 -5.55 -8.12 7.01
C ARG A 188 -4.32 -8.88 7.48
N ASN A 189 -3.80 -9.80 6.68
CA ASN A 189 -2.59 -10.54 7.03
C ASN A 189 -1.39 -9.63 7.17
N ALA A 190 -1.20 -8.69 6.25
CA ALA A 190 -0.12 -7.70 6.33
C ALA A 190 -0.21 -6.84 7.59
N LEU A 191 -1.40 -6.37 7.96
CA LEU A 191 -1.64 -5.59 9.18
C LEU A 191 -1.29 -6.38 10.45
N TYR A 192 -1.72 -7.64 10.54
CA TYR A 192 -1.48 -8.47 11.71
C TYR A 192 0.00 -8.83 11.89
N GLN A 193 0.71 -9.10 10.79
CA GLN A 193 2.12 -9.47 10.84
C GLN A 193 3.04 -8.26 11.06
N ARG A 194 2.69 -7.10 10.51
CA ARG A 194 3.52 -5.89 10.53
C ARG A 194 3.97 -5.49 11.93
N PHE A 195 3.02 -5.46 12.88
CA PHE A 195 3.33 -5.01 14.24
C PHE A 195 4.31 -5.94 14.96
N GLY A 196 4.16 -7.25 14.84
CA GLY A 196 5.06 -8.20 15.49
C GLY A 196 6.51 -8.06 15.03
N VAL A 197 6.71 -7.83 13.72
CA VAL A 197 8.04 -7.56 13.14
C VAL A 197 8.56 -6.20 13.61
N PHE A 198 7.71 -5.19 13.68
CA PHE A 198 8.06 -3.87 14.19
C PHE A 198 8.41 -3.92 15.69
N ALA A 199 7.65 -4.65 16.51
CA ALA A 199 7.93 -4.82 17.94
C ALA A 199 9.30 -5.47 18.18
N LEU A 200 9.66 -6.48 17.38
CA LEU A 200 10.99 -7.10 17.44
C LEU A 200 12.08 -6.08 17.09
N PHE A 201 11.90 -5.33 16.02
CA PHE A 201 12.83 -4.26 15.60
C PHE A 201 13.02 -3.19 16.68
N VAL A 202 11.93 -2.76 17.32
CA VAL A 202 11.98 -1.80 18.45
C VAL A 202 12.72 -2.38 19.63
N THR A 203 12.41 -3.62 20.03
CA THR A 203 13.04 -4.29 21.17
C THR A 203 14.55 -4.43 20.99
N ASP A 204 15.00 -4.83 19.78
CA ASP A 204 16.42 -4.93 19.47
C ASP A 204 17.12 -3.55 19.47
N GLY A 205 16.46 -2.52 18.96
CA GLY A 205 16.99 -1.16 18.99
C GLY A 205 17.09 -0.56 20.40
N LEU A 206 16.06 -0.77 21.26
CA LEU A 206 16.06 -0.32 22.65
C LEU A 206 17.18 -1.02 23.47
N ARG A 207 17.44 -2.30 23.18
CA ARG A 207 18.52 -3.08 23.82
C ARG A 207 19.91 -2.81 23.25
N GLY A 208 20.00 -2.00 22.18
CA GLY A 208 21.27 -1.71 21.51
C GLY A 208 21.88 -2.91 20.78
N ARG A 209 21.07 -3.87 20.35
CA ARG A 209 21.49 -5.06 19.58
C ARG A 209 21.49 -4.83 18.08
N SER A 210 20.87 -3.76 17.61
CA SER A 210 20.73 -3.44 16.19
C SER A 210 22.01 -2.85 15.62
N GLN A 211 22.51 -3.41 14.51
CA GLN A 211 23.56 -2.79 13.73
C GLN A 211 22.97 -1.68 12.85
N ARG A 212 23.73 -0.61 12.60
CA ARG A 212 23.26 0.56 11.86
C ARG A 212 22.66 0.22 10.50
N ASP A 213 23.37 -0.58 9.69
CA ASP A 213 22.92 -0.94 8.34
C ASP A 213 21.60 -1.75 8.37
N SER A 214 21.45 -2.65 9.35
CA SER A 214 20.23 -3.43 9.52
C SER A 214 19.07 -2.57 10.03
N PHE A 215 19.36 -1.55 10.83
CA PHE A 215 18.37 -0.59 11.31
C PHE A 215 17.82 0.27 10.15
N GLU A 216 18.71 0.87 9.35
CA GLU A 216 18.34 1.71 8.21
C GLU A 216 17.52 0.91 7.18
N SER A 217 17.96 -0.31 6.83
CA SER A 217 17.24 -1.17 5.89
C SER A 217 15.85 -1.59 6.39
N SER A 218 15.70 -1.86 7.69
CA SER A 218 14.41 -2.19 8.31
C SER A 218 13.47 -0.99 8.32
N ASN A 219 13.98 0.20 8.63
CA ASN A 219 13.20 1.44 8.62
C ASN A 219 12.63 1.73 7.22
N VAL A 220 13.47 1.65 6.17
CA VAL A 220 13.04 1.80 4.77
C VAL A 220 11.98 0.77 4.40
N ARG A 221 12.13 -0.49 4.86
CA ARG A 221 11.14 -1.54 4.63
C ARG A 221 9.78 -1.21 5.25
N PHE A 222 9.73 -0.72 6.50
CA PHE A 222 8.47 -0.34 7.15
C PHE A 222 7.76 0.80 6.44
N ILE A 223 8.52 1.78 5.93
CA ILE A 223 7.96 2.87 5.12
C ILE A 223 7.37 2.31 3.82
N ALA A 224 8.10 1.45 3.11
CA ALA A 224 7.63 0.82 1.88
C ALA A 224 6.38 -0.05 2.12
N GLU A 225 6.33 -0.80 3.22
CA GLU A 225 5.16 -1.58 3.62
C GLU A 225 3.94 -0.70 3.91
N ALA A 226 4.13 0.45 4.57
CA ALA A 226 3.04 1.39 4.84
C ALA A 226 2.47 1.99 3.55
N VAL A 227 3.34 2.36 2.59
CA VAL A 227 2.92 2.82 1.26
C VAL A 227 2.19 1.71 0.50
N GLY A 228 2.69 0.47 0.55
CA GLY A 228 2.07 -0.69 -0.07
C GLY A 228 0.67 -0.99 0.49
N LEU A 229 0.48 -0.87 1.81
CA LEU A 229 -0.81 -1.03 2.46
C LEU A 229 -1.83 0.03 2.03
N GLU A 230 -1.39 1.26 1.79
CA GLU A 230 -2.27 2.31 1.25
C GLU A 230 -2.78 1.95 -0.15
N GLY A 231 -1.91 1.38 -0.98
CA GLY A 231 -2.31 0.83 -2.28
C GLY A 231 -3.37 -0.27 -2.15
N LEU A 232 -3.18 -1.24 -1.23
CA LEU A 232 -4.16 -2.29 -0.94
C LEU A 232 -5.46 -1.71 -0.39
N ARG A 233 -5.41 -0.76 0.53
CA ARG A 233 -6.58 -0.10 1.11
C ARG A 233 -7.46 0.54 0.04
N SER A 234 -6.85 1.24 -0.91
CA SER A 234 -7.59 1.91 -1.99
C SER A 234 -8.40 0.94 -2.86
N VAL A 235 -8.03 -0.32 -2.87
CA VAL A 235 -8.64 -1.38 -3.68
C VAL A 235 -9.68 -2.19 -2.91
N THR A 236 -9.48 -2.40 -1.60
CA THR A 236 -10.42 -3.16 -0.76
C THR A 236 -11.82 -2.54 -0.71
N VAL A 237 -11.93 -1.24 -0.97
CA VAL A 237 -13.20 -0.51 -1.08
C VAL A 237 -14.11 -1.08 -2.19
N PHE A 238 -13.52 -1.68 -3.23
CA PHE A 238 -14.25 -2.27 -4.36
C PHE A 238 -14.63 -3.74 -4.13
N GLU A 239 -13.94 -4.43 -3.21
CA GLU A 239 -14.19 -5.86 -2.95
C GLU A 239 -15.19 -6.11 -1.82
N ASP A 240 -15.03 -5.38 -0.71
CA ASP A 240 -15.69 -5.73 0.55
C ASP A 240 -16.41 -4.51 1.17
N PRO A 241 -17.76 -4.57 1.26
CA PRO A 241 -18.54 -3.51 1.91
C PRO A 241 -18.14 -3.29 3.39
N HIS A 242 -17.68 -4.33 4.10
CA HIS A 242 -17.23 -4.21 5.49
C HIS A 242 -15.91 -3.43 5.57
N MET A 243 -14.98 -3.68 4.66
CA MET A 243 -13.72 -2.92 4.56
C MET A 243 -13.98 -1.46 4.15
N ARG A 244 -14.98 -1.21 3.31
CA ARG A 244 -15.41 0.15 2.97
C ARG A 244 -15.84 0.97 4.18
N ARG A 245 -16.56 0.36 5.11
CA ARG A 245 -16.98 1.03 6.36
C ARG A 245 -15.80 1.34 7.28
N ARG A 246 -14.77 0.49 7.29
CA ARG A 246 -13.56 0.61 8.11
C ARG A 246 -12.45 1.42 7.45
N ASN A 247 -12.68 1.95 6.24
CA ASN A 247 -11.64 2.60 5.44
C ASN A 247 -10.97 3.76 6.19
N GLY A 248 -11.71 4.57 6.93
CA GLY A 248 -11.17 5.66 7.76
C GLY A 248 -10.23 5.15 8.86
N ARG A 249 -10.64 4.10 9.61
CA ARG A 249 -9.80 3.50 10.67
C ARG A 249 -8.53 2.86 10.10
N LEU A 250 -8.62 2.24 8.92
CA LEU A 250 -7.46 1.65 8.25
C LEU A 250 -6.47 2.73 7.78
N SER A 251 -6.97 3.88 7.30
CA SER A 251 -6.14 5.04 6.97
C SER A 251 -5.44 5.58 8.21
N ARG A 252 -6.21 5.82 9.28
CA ARG A 252 -5.69 6.26 10.56
C ARG A 252 -4.63 5.31 11.11
N LEU A 253 -4.90 4.00 11.12
CA LEU A 253 -3.96 2.99 11.59
C LEU A 253 -2.64 3.01 10.80
N ASN A 254 -2.71 3.26 9.49
CA ASN A 254 -1.52 3.35 8.66
C ASN A 254 -0.73 4.64 8.94
N SER A 255 -1.42 5.77 9.15
CA SER A 255 -0.80 7.05 9.55
C SER A 255 -0.14 6.96 10.93
N GLU A 256 -0.83 6.36 11.92
CA GLU A 256 -0.27 6.11 13.26
C GLU A 256 0.95 5.19 13.21
N PHE A 257 0.96 4.18 12.30
CA PHE A 257 2.14 3.34 12.11
C PHE A 257 3.34 4.12 11.59
N MET A 258 3.13 5.03 10.65
CA MET A 258 4.19 5.93 10.18
C MET A 258 4.68 6.84 11.31
N GLY A 259 3.78 7.35 12.14
CA GLY A 259 4.10 8.14 13.33
C GLY A 259 5.03 7.37 14.29
N ILE A 260 4.64 6.16 14.71
CA ILE A 260 5.45 5.36 15.63
C ILE A 260 6.83 5.02 15.04
N THR A 261 6.90 4.73 13.74
CA THR A 261 8.17 4.44 13.05
C THR A 261 9.09 5.67 13.06
N THR A 262 8.54 6.85 12.76
CA THR A 262 9.29 8.12 12.77
C THR A 262 9.78 8.48 14.18
N ARG A 263 8.93 8.33 15.20
CA ARG A 263 9.30 8.61 16.59
C ARG A 263 10.37 7.66 17.10
N PHE A 264 10.24 6.37 16.77
CA PHE A 264 11.26 5.41 17.14
C PHE A 264 12.60 5.70 16.48
N ASN A 265 12.60 6.08 15.20
CA ASN A 265 13.82 6.48 14.50
C ASN A 265 14.48 7.68 15.19
N ALA A 266 13.74 8.71 15.56
CA ALA A 266 14.27 9.86 16.29
C ALA A 266 14.88 9.47 17.65
N LEU A 267 14.21 8.61 18.42
CA LEU A 267 14.71 8.08 19.68
C LEU A 267 16.01 7.28 19.46
N HIS A 268 16.01 6.39 18.48
CA HIS A 268 17.19 5.57 18.18
C HIS A 268 18.40 6.41 17.77
N GLN A 269 18.20 7.42 16.90
CA GLN A 269 19.28 8.33 16.50
C GLN A 269 19.84 9.11 17.68
N LEU A 270 19.01 9.56 18.61
CA LEU A 270 19.47 10.19 19.84
C LEU A 270 20.33 9.22 20.68
N LEU A 271 19.87 7.99 20.88
CA LEU A 271 20.61 6.98 21.64
C LEU A 271 21.95 6.63 20.99
N GLU A 272 22.01 6.51 19.68
CA GLU A 272 23.24 6.26 18.94
C GLU A 272 24.22 7.45 19.05
N ARG A 273 23.71 8.69 18.97
CA ARG A 273 24.53 9.89 19.20
C ARG A 273 25.12 9.89 20.61
N LEU A 274 24.30 9.61 21.63
CA LEU A 274 24.78 9.58 23.03
C LEU A 274 25.85 8.50 23.25
N ARG A 275 25.69 7.33 22.66
CA ARG A 275 26.69 6.24 22.72
C ARG A 275 27.98 6.63 22.02
N SER A 276 27.89 7.26 20.84
CA SER A 276 29.05 7.66 20.05
C SER A 276 29.81 8.86 20.64
N SER A 277 29.13 9.72 21.38
CA SER A 277 29.75 10.87 22.08
C SER A 277 30.38 10.52 23.44
N GLY A 278 30.24 9.26 23.89
CA GLY A 278 30.76 8.82 25.19
C GLY A 278 29.95 9.31 26.39
N ALA A 279 28.70 9.74 26.18
CA ALA A 279 27.78 10.14 27.26
C ALA A 279 27.16 8.91 27.98
N ASP A 280 28.00 7.96 28.41
CA ASP A 280 27.57 6.68 28.95
C ASP A 280 26.71 6.82 30.21
N HIS A 281 26.95 7.85 31.02
CA HIS A 281 26.15 8.11 32.23
C HIS A 281 24.73 8.58 31.88
N VAL A 282 24.53 9.34 30.80
CA VAL A 282 23.18 9.70 30.30
C VAL A 282 22.47 8.46 29.80
N VAL A 283 23.16 7.63 29.01
CA VAL A 283 22.61 6.35 28.52
C VAL A 283 22.24 5.43 29.68
N ALA A 284 23.08 5.35 30.73
CA ALA A 284 22.80 4.56 31.92
C ALA A 284 21.55 5.06 32.68
N ALA A 285 21.35 6.39 32.73
CA ALA A 285 20.19 6.99 33.39
C ALA A 285 18.88 6.74 32.66
N ILE A 286 18.94 6.60 31.33
CA ILE A 286 17.75 6.37 30.46
C ILE A 286 17.43 4.87 30.36
N LYS A 287 18.44 4.00 30.50
CA LYS A 287 18.35 2.56 30.27
C LYS A 287 17.19 1.85 30.99
N PRO A 288 16.86 2.15 32.29
CA PRO A 288 15.74 1.48 32.95
C PRO A 288 14.41 1.66 32.23
N GLY A 289 14.09 2.89 31.79
CA GLY A 289 12.87 3.15 31.02
C GLY A 289 12.84 2.40 29.69
N LEU A 290 13.97 2.34 28.97
CA LEU A 290 14.06 1.60 27.71
C LEU A 290 13.90 0.09 27.89
N GLN A 291 14.48 -0.48 28.98
CA GLN A 291 14.39 -1.91 29.28
C GLN A 291 12.97 -2.34 29.62
N ASP A 292 12.28 -1.58 30.47
CA ASP A 292 10.90 -1.88 30.85
C ASP A 292 9.95 -1.88 29.63
N LEU A 293 10.14 -0.91 28.72
CA LEU A 293 9.39 -0.90 27.46
C LEU A 293 9.74 -2.10 26.58
N ALA A 294 11.02 -2.46 26.48
CA ALA A 294 11.46 -3.60 25.70
C ALA A 294 10.88 -4.91 26.24
N GLU A 295 10.84 -5.10 27.58
CA GLU A 295 10.24 -6.26 28.23
C GLU A 295 8.73 -6.34 27.98
N LEU A 296 8.03 -5.19 28.05
CA LEU A 296 6.61 -5.11 27.72
C LEU A 296 6.35 -5.56 26.28
N LEU A 297 7.17 -5.13 25.33
CA LEU A 297 7.01 -5.44 23.89
C LEU A 297 7.42 -6.87 23.53
N ASP A 298 8.28 -7.54 24.32
CA ASP A 298 8.69 -8.94 24.08
C ASP A 298 7.49 -9.89 23.98
N GLY A 299 6.44 -9.66 24.76
CA GLY A 299 5.22 -10.45 24.71
C GLY A 299 4.48 -10.41 23.37
N PHE A 300 4.77 -9.40 22.55
CA PHE A 300 4.12 -9.15 21.24
C PHE A 300 5.09 -9.27 20.07
N SER A 301 6.38 -9.42 20.33
CA SER A 301 7.44 -9.49 19.31
C SER A 301 7.33 -10.77 18.48
N GLY A 302 7.51 -10.64 17.17
CA GLY A 302 7.52 -11.75 16.21
C GLY A 302 6.18 -12.48 16.05
N ARG A 303 5.08 -11.98 16.62
CA ARG A 303 3.75 -12.58 16.57
C ARG A 303 2.77 -11.69 15.83
N ALA A 304 1.77 -12.30 15.19
CA ALA A 304 0.67 -11.56 14.60
C ALA A 304 -0.14 -10.84 15.70
N LEU A 305 -0.33 -9.53 15.56
CA LEU A 305 -1.14 -8.75 16.50
C LEU A 305 -2.62 -8.93 16.18
N THR A 306 -3.31 -9.75 16.98
CA THR A 306 -4.77 -9.87 16.87
C THR A 306 -5.47 -8.72 17.60
N SER A 307 -6.76 -8.49 17.33
CA SER A 307 -7.51 -7.41 18.03
C SER A 307 -7.55 -7.57 19.56
N PRO A 308 -7.72 -8.78 20.14
CA PRO A 308 -7.59 -8.98 21.59
C PRO A 308 -6.18 -8.68 22.12
N ASP A 309 -5.14 -9.05 21.34
CA ASP A 309 -3.76 -8.75 21.70
C ASP A 309 -3.47 -7.26 21.66
N ALA A 310 -4.02 -6.55 20.66
CA ALA A 310 -3.93 -5.10 20.56
C ALA A 310 -4.60 -4.39 21.75
N ALA A 311 -5.75 -4.89 22.21
CA ALA A 311 -6.39 -4.36 23.42
C ALA A 311 -5.52 -4.57 24.68
N ARG A 312 -4.90 -5.76 24.82
CA ARG A 312 -3.94 -6.03 25.92
C ARG A 312 -2.72 -5.12 25.83
N LEU A 313 -2.17 -4.93 24.63
CA LEU A 313 -1.05 -4.02 24.39
C LEU A 313 -1.42 -2.58 24.76
N ALA A 314 -2.61 -2.10 24.35
CA ALA A 314 -3.08 -0.77 24.68
C ALA A 314 -3.18 -0.56 26.20
N THR A 315 -3.73 -1.53 26.93
CA THR A 315 -3.81 -1.47 28.41
C THR A 315 -2.42 -1.45 29.06
N ALA A 316 -1.49 -2.27 28.59
CA ALA A 316 -0.13 -2.32 29.12
C ALA A 316 0.64 -1.01 28.84
N LEU A 317 0.50 -0.45 27.62
CA LEU A 317 1.10 0.84 27.26
C LEU A 317 0.50 2.01 28.05
N ALA A 318 -0.82 1.98 28.31
CA ALA A 318 -1.47 2.99 29.15
C ALA A 318 -0.92 2.97 30.60
N ALA A 319 -0.75 1.79 31.19
CA ALA A 319 -0.15 1.64 32.50
C ALA A 319 1.30 2.15 32.54
N TYR A 320 2.12 1.72 31.58
CA TYR A 320 3.50 2.19 31.44
C TYR A 320 3.57 3.72 31.30
N LYS A 321 2.75 4.30 30.44
CA LYS A 321 2.65 5.76 30.23
C LYS A 321 2.27 6.51 31.51
N ALA A 322 1.33 5.97 32.30
CA ALA A 322 0.90 6.59 33.54
C ALA A 322 2.00 6.59 34.62
N GLU A 323 2.84 5.56 34.67
CA GLU A 323 3.95 5.44 35.62
C GLU A 323 5.19 6.24 35.20
N LEU A 324 5.39 6.46 33.89
CA LEU A 324 6.61 7.05 33.34
C LEU A 324 6.96 8.43 33.95
N PRO A 325 6.03 9.38 34.16
CA PRO A 325 6.36 10.67 34.75
C PRO A 325 6.89 10.58 36.22
N ALA A 326 6.38 9.64 36.99
CA ALA A 326 6.86 9.42 38.37
C ALA A 326 8.27 8.83 38.36
N ARG A 327 8.54 7.84 37.50
CA ARG A 327 9.86 7.28 37.26
C ARG A 327 10.88 8.30 36.78
N VAL A 328 10.52 9.12 35.82
CA VAL A 328 11.40 10.17 35.30
C VAL A 328 11.80 11.13 36.40
N ARG A 329 10.87 11.50 37.30
CA ARG A 329 11.21 12.35 38.45
C ARG A 329 12.25 11.72 39.36
N SER A 330 12.10 10.45 39.73
CA SER A 330 13.07 9.75 40.59
C SER A 330 14.45 9.59 39.93
N LEU A 331 14.46 9.21 38.64
CA LEU A 331 15.69 9.07 37.86
C LEU A 331 16.38 10.41 37.64
N ARG A 332 15.62 11.49 37.42
CA ARG A 332 16.15 12.84 37.33
C ARG A 332 16.87 13.27 38.58
N THR A 333 16.31 13.02 39.78
CA THR A 333 16.95 13.36 41.05
C THR A 333 18.30 12.64 41.18
N ALA A 334 18.32 11.34 40.94
CA ALA A 334 19.55 10.56 40.93
C ALA A 334 20.58 11.01 39.88
N PHE A 335 20.10 11.40 38.67
CA PHE A 335 20.96 11.91 37.62
C PHE A 335 21.55 13.28 37.95
N GLN A 336 20.79 14.17 38.60
CA GLN A 336 21.27 15.47 39.03
C GLN A 336 22.36 15.36 40.12
N GLU A 337 22.29 14.36 40.99
CA GLU A 337 23.33 14.11 42.00
C GLU A 337 24.68 13.73 41.38
N SER A 338 24.71 13.23 40.16
CA SER A 338 25.96 12.93 39.42
C SER A 338 26.64 14.16 38.81
N GLY A 339 26.06 15.36 38.94
CA GLY A 339 26.63 16.62 38.44
C GLY A 339 26.70 16.75 36.91
N PRO A 340 25.62 16.42 36.18
CA PRO A 340 25.62 16.48 34.73
C PRO A 340 25.72 17.93 34.20
N SER A 341 26.35 18.10 33.05
CA SER A 341 26.34 19.37 32.30
C SER A 341 24.94 19.74 31.81
N ASP A 342 24.73 21.01 31.45
CA ASP A 342 23.45 21.49 30.89
C ASP A 342 23.06 20.75 29.60
N ALA A 343 24.04 20.42 28.75
CA ALA A 343 23.82 19.64 27.54
C ALA A 343 23.32 18.22 27.85
N GLU A 344 23.89 17.55 28.83
CA GLU A 344 23.50 16.22 29.27
C GLU A 344 22.12 16.18 29.95
N GLN A 345 21.78 17.24 30.67
CA GLN A 345 20.43 17.42 31.24
C GLN A 345 19.40 17.57 30.10
N LEU A 346 19.73 18.36 29.06
CA LEU A 346 18.87 18.52 27.89
C LEU A 346 18.70 17.17 27.16
N ASP A 347 19.77 16.43 26.95
CA ASP A 347 19.72 15.13 26.29
C ASP A 347 18.89 14.10 27.10
N PHE A 348 19.02 14.09 28.43
CA PHE A 348 18.17 13.27 29.30
C PHE A 348 16.68 13.61 29.15
N HIS A 349 16.32 14.89 29.19
CA HIS A 349 14.94 15.32 29.01
C HIS A 349 14.41 15.03 27.61
N THR A 350 15.21 15.25 26.58
CA THR A 350 14.86 14.96 25.19
C THR A 350 14.60 13.47 24.98
N ALA A 351 15.42 12.61 25.56
CA ALA A 351 15.25 11.17 25.43
C ALA A 351 13.94 10.68 26.07
N TYR A 352 13.61 11.17 27.29
CA TYR A 352 12.35 10.80 27.92
C TYR A 352 11.12 11.41 27.24
N GLU A 353 11.22 12.60 26.70
CA GLU A 353 10.15 13.20 25.89
C GLU A 353 9.90 12.38 24.62
N LEU A 354 10.95 11.99 23.90
CA LEU A 354 10.82 11.11 22.72
C LEU A 354 10.26 9.75 23.08
N LEU A 355 10.70 9.16 24.22
CA LEU A 355 10.17 7.90 24.72
C LEU A 355 8.68 8.02 25.05
N TYR A 356 8.28 9.07 25.78
CA TYR A 356 6.89 9.31 26.13
C TYR A 356 6.00 9.45 24.88
N ARG A 357 6.43 10.27 23.91
CA ARG A 357 5.68 10.46 22.66
C ARG A 357 5.60 9.19 21.85
N PHE A 358 6.68 8.41 21.81
CA PHE A 358 6.70 7.12 21.12
C PHE A 358 5.68 6.15 21.74
N VAL A 359 5.65 6.06 23.06
CA VAL A 359 4.69 5.21 23.80
C VAL A 359 3.25 5.70 23.61
N ASP A 360 3.03 7.00 23.61
CA ASP A 360 1.71 7.61 23.39
C ASP A 360 1.15 7.28 22.00
N GLU A 361 1.95 7.46 20.96
CA GLU A 361 1.56 7.11 19.59
C GLU A 361 1.36 5.58 19.42
N MET A 362 2.21 4.77 20.07
CA MET A 362 2.05 3.31 20.06
C MET A 362 0.76 2.88 20.78
N HIS A 363 0.41 3.55 21.86
CA HIS A 363 -0.86 3.33 22.57
C HIS A 363 -2.06 3.68 21.66
N SER A 364 -2.03 4.84 20.96
CA SER A 364 -3.06 5.22 19.98
C SER A 364 -3.19 4.17 18.88
N TYR A 365 -2.06 3.73 18.30
CA TYR A 365 -2.04 2.66 17.30
C TYR A 365 -2.68 1.36 17.82
N ALA A 366 -2.34 0.93 19.03
CA ALA A 366 -2.89 -0.28 19.63
C ALA A 366 -4.42 -0.17 19.85
N GLN A 367 -4.91 0.99 20.30
CA GLN A 367 -6.34 1.28 20.43
C GLN A 367 -7.07 1.24 19.08
N THR A 368 -6.51 1.92 18.08
CA THR A 368 -7.07 1.92 16.71
C THR A 368 -7.10 0.50 16.15
N HIS A 369 -6.03 -0.30 16.35
CA HIS A 369 -5.96 -1.68 15.90
C HIS A 369 -7.01 -2.57 16.62
N ALA A 370 -7.17 -2.43 17.92
CA ALA A 370 -8.19 -3.15 18.69
C ALA A 370 -9.60 -2.83 18.20
N SER A 371 -9.89 -1.57 17.85
CA SER A 371 -11.18 -1.12 17.34
C SER A 371 -11.55 -1.68 15.96
N LEU A 372 -10.60 -2.27 15.22
CA LEU A 372 -10.90 -2.91 13.93
C LEU A 372 -11.84 -4.12 14.05
N ALA A 373 -11.91 -4.76 15.21
CA ALA A 373 -12.86 -5.87 15.45
C ALA A 373 -14.30 -5.38 15.70
N ASP A 374 -14.46 -4.13 16.08
CA ASP A 374 -15.77 -3.58 16.40
C ASP A 374 -16.57 -3.27 15.13
N HIS A 375 -17.76 -3.87 15.04
CA HIS A 375 -18.67 -3.77 13.91
C HIS A 375 -19.80 -2.74 14.13
N SER A 376 -19.91 -2.23 15.37
CA SER A 376 -21.03 -1.39 15.81
C SER A 376 -20.89 0.09 15.42
N HIS A 377 -19.72 0.53 15.00
CA HIS A 377 -19.47 1.94 14.71
C HIS A 377 -19.95 2.33 13.31
N GLU A 378 -20.59 3.50 13.24
CA GLU A 378 -20.91 4.18 11.99
C GLU A 378 -19.66 4.48 11.18
N ARG A 379 -19.84 4.77 9.90
CA ARG A 379 -18.76 5.09 8.96
C ARG A 379 -17.98 6.32 9.44
N GLU A 380 -16.84 6.11 10.08
CA GLU A 380 -15.91 7.18 10.41
C GLU A 380 -15.29 7.72 9.11
N ARG A 381 -15.46 9.00 8.87
CA ARG A 381 -14.67 9.74 7.90
C ARG A 381 -13.41 10.20 8.62
N TRP A 382 -12.31 9.53 8.34
CA TRP A 382 -11.00 10.09 8.61
C TRP A 382 -10.69 11.05 7.47
N ASP A 383 -10.95 12.32 7.68
CA ASP A 383 -10.49 13.37 6.80
C ASP A 383 -9.08 13.74 7.27
N GLU A 384 -8.06 13.26 6.56
CA GLU A 384 -6.75 13.88 6.67
C GLU A 384 -6.95 15.39 6.40
N PRO A 385 -6.38 16.29 7.22
CA PRO A 385 -6.44 17.70 6.91
C PRO A 385 -5.87 17.89 5.49
N TYR A 386 -6.75 18.18 4.56
CA TYR A 386 -6.39 18.44 3.18
C TYR A 386 -5.62 19.75 3.15
N THR A 387 -4.30 19.63 3.10
CA THR A 387 -3.47 20.76 2.69
C THR A 387 -3.59 20.84 1.17
N PRO A 388 -4.26 21.86 0.62
CA PRO A 388 -4.33 22.04 -0.82
C PRO A 388 -2.90 22.23 -1.33
N GLN A 389 -2.43 21.27 -2.11
CA GLN A 389 -1.18 21.43 -2.84
C GLN A 389 -1.43 22.53 -3.87
N THR A 390 -1.00 23.73 -3.56
CA THR A 390 -1.18 24.91 -4.39
C THR A 390 -0.24 24.95 -5.59
N CYS A 391 0.64 23.95 -5.73
CA CYS A 391 1.59 23.88 -6.84
C CYS A 391 1.01 23.03 -8.00
N LEU A 392 0.41 23.69 -8.99
CA LEU A 392 -0.05 23.07 -10.24
C LEU A 392 1.09 22.59 -11.17
N LEU A 393 2.33 23.00 -10.88
CA LEU A 393 3.53 22.72 -11.67
C LEU A 393 4.44 21.69 -10.98
N TYR A 394 3.86 20.82 -10.16
CA TYR A 394 4.62 19.79 -9.47
C TYR A 394 5.12 18.74 -10.46
N THR A 395 6.43 18.76 -10.69
CA THR A 395 7.11 17.67 -11.37
C THR A 395 7.21 16.48 -10.43
N SER A 396 7.00 15.29 -10.94
CA SER A 396 6.94 14.03 -10.19
C SER A 396 8.29 13.57 -9.61
N ASP A 397 9.21 14.50 -9.37
CA ASP A 397 10.52 14.18 -8.80
C ASP A 397 10.43 14.18 -7.27
N ALA A 398 10.67 13.01 -6.66
CA ALA A 398 10.59 12.83 -5.22
C ALA A 398 11.58 13.70 -4.42
N ALA A 399 12.56 14.30 -5.07
CA ALA A 399 13.51 15.24 -4.47
C ALA A 399 12.85 16.62 -4.20
N ASP A 400 11.82 16.99 -4.97
CA ASP A 400 11.13 18.27 -4.81
C ASP A 400 10.06 18.24 -3.71
N ASP A 401 9.65 17.05 -3.22
CA ASP A 401 8.69 16.89 -2.12
C ASP A 401 9.17 17.52 -0.79
N LEU A 402 10.48 17.74 -0.66
CA LEU A 402 11.10 18.35 0.53
C LEU A 402 11.04 19.88 0.55
N LEU A 403 10.70 20.53 -0.56
CA LEU A 403 10.69 21.98 -0.70
C LEU A 403 9.28 22.61 -0.59
N CYS A 404 8.24 21.78 -0.43
CA CYS A 404 6.84 22.25 -0.28
C CYS A 404 6.29 22.02 1.13
N VAL A 405 7.14 22.13 2.17
CA VAL A 405 6.71 22.14 3.59
C VAL A 405 6.54 23.57 4.06
#